data_38887a43639b0a28083edea95e55f2fb
#
_entry.id   38887a43639b0a28083edea95e55f2fb
#
_cell.length_a   1.000
_cell.length_b   1.000
_cell.length_c   1.000
_cell.angle_alpha   90.00
_cell.angle_beta   90.00
_cell.angle_gamma   90.00
#
_symmetry.space_group_name_H-M   'P 1'
#
loop_
_entity.id
_entity.type
_entity.pdbx_description
1 polymer ?
#
loop_
_entity_poly.entity_id
_entity_poly.type
_entity_poly.pdbx_seq_one_letter_code
_entity_poly.pdbx_strand_id
1 'polypeptide(L)'
;MRMYDLIEKKKRGGSLLTEEIAYMVRGFVAGDIPDYQMSAMLMAVYFKGMDDREITDLTLEMAHSGDMVDLSPIEGIKADKHSTGGVGDKTTLVTGPIVAACGVKVAKMSGRGLGHTSGTVDKLESIPGFKTAIPREEFFRIVNENGLALIGQSGNMVPADKKLYALRDVTATVDSIPLIASSIMSKKLAAGSDCIVLDVKTGSGAFMKNLEDSISLAREMVSIGTLAGRRCCALITNMDVPLGHAIGNSLEMEEAIETLKGRGPEDLTCVCLELAANMLHMAGRGDMEQCRKIAQGAMEDGSALKCLKSMVESQGGDGRYVENPGLFHKAPLSREVKASETGFITHMDTEGIGVASVMLGAGRNKKEDTIDYSAGILLEKKYGDSVREGETIAVLYASHEELFGPAMEKFLASCTLGKQMPEPEPLIFARISDAGVERRTIEEKIP
;
A
#
# COMPACT_ATOMS: atom_id res chain seq x y z
N MET A 1 26.96 -24.24 -15.33
CA MET A 1 26.78 -23.53 -14.07
C MET A 1 26.08 -24.49 -13.11
N ARG A 2 26.44 -24.52 -11.82
CA ARG A 2 25.77 -25.36 -10.81
C ARG A 2 25.28 -24.47 -9.68
N MET A 3 24.04 -24.68 -9.22
CA MET A 3 23.49 -23.91 -8.11
C MET A 3 24.32 -24.02 -6.82
N TYR A 4 24.90 -25.16 -6.55
CA TYR A 4 25.83 -25.36 -5.42
C TYR A 4 26.98 -24.34 -5.39
N ASP A 5 27.61 -24.08 -6.55
CA ASP A 5 28.75 -23.16 -6.63
C ASP A 5 28.32 -21.70 -6.38
N LEU A 6 27.12 -21.34 -6.81
CA LEU A 6 26.52 -20.00 -6.57
C LEU A 6 26.19 -19.80 -5.08
N ILE A 7 25.62 -20.81 -4.44
CA ILE A 7 25.33 -20.79 -3.00
C ILE A 7 26.64 -20.64 -2.21
N GLU A 8 27.68 -21.41 -2.56
CA GLU A 8 28.98 -21.35 -1.88
C GLU A 8 29.65 -19.98 -2.07
N LYS A 9 29.54 -19.39 -3.26
CA LYS A 9 30.02 -18.04 -3.57
C LYS A 9 29.31 -17.00 -2.70
N LYS A 10 27.96 -17.02 -2.67
CA LYS A 10 27.16 -16.04 -1.92
C LYS A 10 27.33 -16.20 -0.41
N LYS A 11 27.33 -17.42 0.09
CA LYS A 11 27.57 -17.76 1.50
C LYS A 11 28.88 -17.16 2.03
N ARG A 12 29.92 -17.09 1.17
CA ARG A 12 31.22 -16.48 1.51
C ARG A 12 31.26 -14.97 1.31
N GLY A 13 30.15 -14.33 0.91
CA GLY A 13 30.03 -12.89 0.68
C GLY A 13 30.49 -12.44 -0.71
N GLY A 14 30.65 -13.36 -1.66
CA GLY A 14 30.93 -13.01 -3.06
C GLY A 14 29.67 -12.48 -3.76
N SER A 15 29.86 -11.50 -4.67
CA SER A 15 28.77 -10.97 -5.50
C SER A 15 28.49 -11.88 -6.69
N LEU A 16 27.21 -12.17 -6.94
CA LEU A 16 26.76 -12.97 -8.10
C LEU A 16 26.85 -12.11 -9.37
N LEU A 17 27.21 -12.72 -10.49
CA LEU A 17 27.16 -12.07 -11.79
C LEU A 17 25.73 -12.05 -12.34
N THR A 18 25.47 -11.16 -13.32
CA THR A 18 24.15 -11.04 -13.97
C THR A 18 23.68 -12.37 -14.56
N GLU A 19 24.56 -13.09 -15.26
CA GLU A 19 24.26 -14.42 -15.83
C GLU A 19 24.05 -15.51 -14.76
N GLU A 20 24.66 -15.37 -13.58
CA GLU A 20 24.46 -16.29 -12.46
C GLU A 20 23.07 -16.09 -11.84
N ILE A 21 22.64 -14.83 -11.70
CA ILE A 21 21.30 -14.47 -11.22
C ILE A 21 20.24 -14.93 -12.23
N ALA A 22 20.45 -14.70 -13.53
CA ALA A 22 19.55 -15.15 -14.59
C ALA A 22 19.40 -16.68 -14.58
N TYR A 23 20.51 -17.43 -14.47
CA TYR A 23 20.47 -18.89 -14.35
C TYR A 23 19.66 -19.34 -13.14
N MET A 24 19.87 -18.72 -11.99
CA MET A 24 19.19 -19.04 -10.75
C MET A 24 17.67 -18.81 -10.85
N VAL A 25 17.24 -17.64 -11.30
CA VAL A 25 15.81 -17.28 -11.37
C VAL A 25 15.10 -18.15 -12.42
N ARG A 26 15.66 -18.26 -13.63
CA ARG A 26 15.05 -19.04 -14.73
C ARG A 26 14.98 -20.53 -14.40
N GLY A 27 16.07 -21.09 -13.87
CA GLY A 27 16.11 -22.50 -13.46
C GLY A 27 15.13 -22.81 -12.31
N PHE A 28 14.95 -21.89 -11.37
CA PHE A 28 13.96 -22.08 -10.31
C PHE A 28 12.51 -22.00 -10.83
N VAL A 29 12.22 -21.06 -11.72
CA VAL A 29 10.89 -20.96 -12.36
C VAL A 29 10.60 -22.21 -13.18
N ALA A 30 11.56 -22.71 -13.95
CA ALA A 30 11.43 -23.93 -14.76
C ALA A 30 11.32 -25.22 -13.93
N GLY A 31 11.75 -25.20 -12.66
CA GLY A 31 11.79 -26.38 -11.80
C GLY A 31 13.08 -27.20 -11.89
N ASP A 32 14.11 -26.71 -12.60
CA ASP A 32 15.43 -27.33 -12.71
C ASP A 32 16.24 -27.15 -11.43
N ILE A 33 15.98 -26.09 -10.67
CA ILE A 33 16.60 -25.83 -9.36
C ILE A 33 15.56 -26.15 -8.28
N PRO A 34 15.85 -27.14 -7.39
CA PRO A 34 14.91 -27.57 -6.36
C PRO A 34 14.84 -26.57 -5.20
N ASP A 35 13.71 -26.59 -4.48
CA ASP A 35 13.39 -25.69 -3.37
C ASP A 35 14.47 -25.63 -2.29
N TYR A 36 15.09 -26.77 -1.94
CA TYR A 36 16.14 -26.80 -0.91
C TYR A 36 17.41 -26.03 -1.30
N GLN A 37 17.77 -26.01 -2.60
CA GLN A 37 18.90 -25.21 -3.09
C GLN A 37 18.53 -23.73 -3.11
N MET A 38 17.32 -23.39 -3.55
CA MET A 38 16.85 -22.01 -3.52
C MET A 38 16.73 -21.50 -2.09
N SER A 39 16.21 -22.28 -1.14
CA SER A 39 16.15 -21.93 0.29
C SER A 39 17.53 -21.63 0.87
N ALA A 40 18.55 -22.44 0.51
CA ALA A 40 19.94 -22.20 0.94
C ALA A 40 20.48 -20.87 0.37
N MET A 41 20.15 -20.54 -0.89
CA MET A 41 20.54 -19.26 -1.51
C MET A 41 19.84 -18.09 -0.84
N LEU A 42 18.53 -18.18 -0.59
CA LEU A 42 17.77 -17.13 0.08
C LEU A 42 18.31 -16.84 1.48
N MET A 43 18.70 -17.89 2.23
CA MET A 43 19.35 -17.74 3.54
C MET A 43 20.76 -17.15 3.42
N ALA A 44 21.53 -17.50 2.37
CA ALA A 44 22.83 -16.87 2.11
C ALA A 44 22.67 -15.37 1.79
N VAL A 45 21.65 -14.99 1.01
CA VAL A 45 21.30 -13.59 0.74
C VAL A 45 20.86 -12.89 2.01
N TYR A 46 20.06 -13.53 2.87
CA TYR A 46 19.62 -12.98 4.15
C TYR A 46 20.80 -12.52 5.02
N PHE A 47 21.82 -13.37 5.16
CA PHE A 47 22.96 -13.08 6.00
C PHE A 47 24.06 -12.21 5.35
N LYS A 48 24.20 -12.27 4.02
CA LYS A 48 25.30 -11.59 3.29
C LYS A 48 24.85 -10.36 2.51
N GLY A 49 23.54 -10.15 2.36
CA GLY A 49 23.00 -9.09 1.53
C GLY A 49 23.26 -9.31 0.04
N MET A 50 22.91 -8.32 -0.73
CA MET A 50 23.19 -8.16 -2.15
C MET A 50 23.64 -6.72 -2.40
N ASP A 51 24.49 -6.48 -3.40
CA ASP A 51 24.78 -5.12 -3.85
C ASP A 51 23.67 -4.60 -4.79
N ASP A 52 23.65 -3.28 -5.07
CA ASP A 52 22.61 -2.62 -5.86
C ASP A 52 22.42 -3.24 -7.24
N ARG A 53 23.54 -3.68 -7.89
CA ARG A 53 23.49 -4.36 -9.17
C ARG A 53 22.86 -5.75 -9.03
N GLU A 54 23.27 -6.54 -8.04
CA GLU A 54 22.69 -7.87 -7.79
C GLU A 54 21.17 -7.79 -7.54
N ILE A 55 20.74 -6.81 -6.72
CA ILE A 55 19.32 -6.63 -6.40
C ILE A 55 18.53 -6.21 -7.65
N THR A 56 19.12 -5.31 -8.45
CA THR A 56 18.51 -4.88 -9.71
C THR A 56 18.41 -6.01 -10.71
N ASP A 57 19.46 -6.79 -10.91
CA ASP A 57 19.47 -7.96 -11.80
C ASP A 57 18.43 -9.00 -11.35
N LEU A 58 18.37 -9.31 -10.05
CA LEU A 58 17.36 -10.20 -9.48
C LEU A 58 15.95 -9.68 -9.77
N THR A 59 15.71 -8.39 -9.54
CA THR A 59 14.42 -7.76 -9.76
C THR A 59 13.99 -7.81 -11.22
N LEU A 60 14.91 -7.51 -12.15
CA LEU A 60 14.63 -7.55 -13.59
C LEU A 60 14.36 -8.98 -14.08
N GLU A 61 15.15 -9.96 -13.66
CA GLU A 61 14.91 -11.37 -14.01
C GLU A 61 13.58 -11.87 -13.45
N MET A 62 13.21 -11.45 -12.23
CA MET A 62 11.89 -11.75 -11.67
C MET A 62 10.77 -11.08 -12.48
N ALA A 63 10.91 -9.80 -12.84
CA ALA A 63 9.93 -9.07 -13.64
C ALA A 63 9.71 -9.74 -15.01
N HIS A 64 10.79 -10.14 -15.68
CA HIS A 64 10.75 -10.80 -16.99
C HIS A 64 10.35 -12.28 -16.94
N SER A 65 10.13 -12.85 -15.77
CA SER A 65 9.72 -14.27 -15.65
C SER A 65 8.29 -14.54 -16.10
N GLY A 66 7.47 -13.51 -16.30
CA GLY A 66 6.08 -13.59 -16.71
C GLY A 66 5.68 -12.44 -17.63
N ASP A 67 4.39 -12.09 -17.58
CA ASP A 67 3.83 -11.05 -18.44
C ASP A 67 4.34 -9.66 -18.04
N MET A 68 4.98 -8.98 -18.98
CA MET A 68 5.29 -7.56 -18.91
C MET A 68 4.15 -6.77 -19.57
N VAL A 69 3.64 -5.76 -18.87
CA VAL A 69 2.57 -4.94 -19.42
C VAL A 69 3.17 -3.81 -20.25
N ASP A 70 2.89 -3.84 -21.55
CA ASP A 70 3.19 -2.72 -22.43
C ASP A 70 2.08 -1.66 -22.30
N LEU A 71 2.42 -0.51 -21.70
CA LEU A 71 1.53 0.64 -21.56
C LEU A 71 1.68 1.67 -22.70
N SER A 72 2.41 1.35 -23.77
CA SER A 72 2.58 2.26 -24.93
C SER A 72 1.26 2.68 -25.60
N PRO A 73 0.16 1.86 -25.60
CA PRO A 73 -1.14 2.31 -26.11
C PRO A 73 -1.82 3.39 -25.25
N ILE A 74 -1.31 3.67 -24.06
CA ILE A 74 -1.80 4.75 -23.19
C ILE A 74 -0.99 6.00 -23.48
N GLU A 75 -1.67 7.06 -23.92
CA GLU A 75 -1.04 8.34 -24.24
C GLU A 75 -0.59 9.10 -22.99
N GLY A 76 0.57 9.77 -23.07
CA GLY A 76 1.12 10.59 -21.99
C GLY A 76 1.92 9.78 -20.95
N ILE A 77 2.31 10.46 -19.89
CA ILE A 77 3.12 9.89 -18.80
C ILE A 77 2.22 9.04 -17.87
N LYS A 78 2.66 7.82 -17.58
CA LYS A 78 2.00 6.89 -16.67
C LYS A 78 2.73 6.90 -15.32
N ALA A 79 2.02 7.28 -14.26
CA ALA A 79 2.54 7.25 -12.89
C ALA A 79 1.81 6.17 -12.07
N ASP A 80 2.57 5.43 -11.27
CA ASP A 80 2.04 4.46 -10.30
C ASP A 80 2.44 4.86 -8.88
N LYS A 81 1.57 4.56 -7.92
CA LYS A 81 1.84 4.66 -6.49
C LYS A 81 1.75 3.26 -5.87
N HIS A 82 2.76 2.89 -5.12
CA HIS A 82 2.74 1.64 -4.36
C HIS A 82 2.85 1.92 -2.87
N SER A 83 2.00 1.27 -2.07
CA SER A 83 2.14 1.26 -0.62
C SER A 83 2.66 -0.11 -0.17
N THR A 84 3.52 -0.11 0.84
CA THR A 84 3.96 -1.35 1.50
C THR A 84 2.86 -1.99 2.36
N GLY A 85 1.72 -1.30 2.50
CA GLY A 85 0.55 -1.78 3.24
C GLY A 85 0.49 -1.26 4.66
N GLY A 86 -0.73 -1.06 5.15
CA GLY A 86 -1.02 -0.56 6.49
C GLY A 86 -2.50 -0.64 6.79
N VAL A 87 -2.88 -0.17 7.98
CA VAL A 87 -4.27 -0.15 8.47
C VAL A 87 -4.91 1.19 8.12
N GLY A 88 -6.08 1.15 7.51
CA GLY A 88 -6.74 2.35 7.00
C GLY A 88 -6.05 2.95 5.77
N ASP A 89 -5.19 2.21 5.08
CA ASP A 89 -4.48 2.69 3.89
C ASP A 89 -5.38 2.68 2.65
N LYS A 90 -6.13 3.76 2.50
CA LYS A 90 -6.97 4.08 1.35
C LYS A 90 -6.34 5.12 0.42
N THR A 91 -5.06 5.44 0.60
CA THR A 91 -4.35 6.51 -0.11
C THR A 91 -4.43 6.41 -1.64
N THR A 92 -4.44 5.20 -2.21
CA THR A 92 -4.58 4.99 -3.66
C THR A 92 -5.92 5.53 -4.20
N LEU A 93 -7.00 5.39 -3.41
CA LEU A 93 -8.35 5.80 -3.81
C LEU A 93 -8.55 7.33 -3.79
N VAL A 94 -7.67 8.05 -3.12
CA VAL A 94 -7.64 9.51 -3.08
C VAL A 94 -6.57 10.05 -4.05
N THR A 95 -5.34 9.56 -3.93
CA THR A 95 -4.20 10.03 -4.72
C THR A 95 -4.37 9.77 -6.22
N GLY A 96 -4.87 8.58 -6.60
CA GLY A 96 -5.08 8.22 -8.01
C GLY A 96 -6.00 9.18 -8.76
N PRO A 97 -7.20 9.46 -8.26
CA PRO A 97 -8.11 10.45 -8.85
C PRO A 97 -7.53 11.86 -8.93
N ILE A 98 -6.80 12.33 -7.90
CA ILE A 98 -6.14 13.65 -7.91
C ILE A 98 -5.14 13.72 -9.06
N VAL A 99 -4.25 12.74 -9.17
CA VAL A 99 -3.19 12.71 -10.19
C VAL A 99 -3.78 12.62 -11.60
N ALA A 100 -4.83 11.81 -11.77
CA ALA A 100 -5.52 11.68 -13.05
C ALA A 100 -6.25 12.97 -13.46
N ALA A 101 -6.92 13.65 -12.53
CA ALA A 101 -7.55 14.95 -12.77
C ALA A 101 -6.53 16.02 -13.20
N CYS A 102 -5.28 15.92 -12.73
CA CYS A 102 -4.17 16.78 -13.14
C CYS A 102 -3.54 16.37 -14.49
N GLY A 103 -4.12 15.42 -15.22
CA GLY A 103 -3.69 15.02 -16.58
C GLY A 103 -2.50 14.07 -16.64
N VAL A 104 -2.18 13.35 -15.56
CA VAL A 104 -1.20 12.26 -15.53
C VAL A 104 -1.95 10.93 -15.48
N LYS A 105 -1.57 9.98 -16.32
CA LYS A 105 -2.28 8.71 -16.44
C LYS A 105 -1.93 7.76 -15.28
N VAL A 106 -2.94 7.12 -14.70
CA VAL A 106 -2.80 6.15 -13.61
C VAL A 106 -3.38 4.81 -14.04
N ALA A 107 -2.51 3.97 -14.60
CA ALA A 107 -2.84 2.59 -15.02
C ALA A 107 -2.54 1.65 -13.85
N LYS A 108 -3.46 1.56 -12.88
CA LYS A 108 -3.19 0.95 -11.58
C LYS A 108 -3.48 -0.54 -11.56
N MET A 109 -2.47 -1.33 -11.16
CA MET A 109 -2.64 -2.74 -10.80
C MET A 109 -2.44 -2.90 -9.30
N SER A 110 -3.40 -3.48 -8.59
CA SER A 110 -3.41 -3.60 -7.14
C SER A 110 -3.74 -5.01 -6.68
N GLY A 111 -3.35 -5.33 -5.44
CA GLY A 111 -3.65 -6.61 -4.79
C GLY A 111 -4.90 -6.55 -3.92
N ARG A 112 -5.31 -7.73 -3.45
CA ARG A 112 -6.27 -7.92 -2.36
C ARG A 112 -5.58 -7.73 -1.01
N GLY A 113 -6.37 -7.58 0.04
CA GLY A 113 -5.87 -7.50 1.42
C GLY A 113 -5.10 -8.75 1.83
N LEU A 114 -4.07 -8.54 2.64
CA LEU A 114 -3.22 -9.58 3.20
C LEU A 114 -3.07 -9.36 4.72
N GLY A 115 -3.31 -10.41 5.50
CA GLY A 115 -3.23 -10.37 6.96
C GLY A 115 -4.17 -9.31 7.55
N HIS A 116 -3.61 -8.42 8.36
CA HIS A 116 -4.34 -7.35 9.05
C HIS A 116 -4.64 -6.12 8.18
N THR A 117 -4.22 -6.11 6.90
CA THR A 117 -4.44 -4.98 5.99
C THR A 117 -5.59 -5.25 5.03
N SER A 118 -6.41 -4.25 4.74
CA SER A 118 -7.45 -4.33 3.71
C SER A 118 -6.90 -3.94 2.33
N GLY A 119 -7.31 -4.65 1.26
CA GLY A 119 -6.82 -4.43 -0.09
C GLY A 119 -7.58 -3.34 -0.85
N THR A 120 -6.90 -2.61 -1.73
CA THR A 120 -7.55 -1.60 -2.60
C THR A 120 -8.62 -2.23 -3.50
N VAL A 121 -8.38 -3.45 -3.98
CA VAL A 121 -9.34 -4.22 -4.78
C VAL A 121 -10.61 -4.52 -3.96
N ASP A 122 -10.43 -5.00 -2.73
CA ASP A 122 -11.56 -5.35 -1.85
C ASP A 122 -12.42 -4.11 -1.50
N LYS A 123 -11.78 -2.94 -1.31
CA LYS A 123 -12.49 -1.67 -1.08
C LYS A 123 -13.35 -1.26 -2.28
N LEU A 124 -12.82 -1.33 -3.49
CA LEU A 124 -13.56 -0.99 -4.71
C LEU A 124 -14.68 -1.98 -5.01
N GLU A 125 -14.50 -3.26 -4.69
CA GLU A 125 -15.54 -4.30 -4.84
C GLU A 125 -16.72 -4.10 -3.87
N SER A 126 -16.59 -3.22 -2.84
CA SER A 126 -17.72 -2.80 -2.03
C SER A 126 -18.72 -1.91 -2.78
N ILE A 127 -18.33 -1.35 -3.95
CA ILE A 127 -19.22 -0.61 -4.84
C ILE A 127 -19.95 -1.64 -5.73
N PRO A 128 -21.29 -1.70 -5.71
CA PRO A 128 -22.04 -2.65 -6.52
C PRO A 128 -21.70 -2.56 -8.01
N GLY A 129 -21.41 -3.72 -8.60
CA GLY A 129 -21.13 -3.87 -10.04
C GLY A 129 -19.70 -3.53 -10.46
N PHE A 130 -18.84 -2.97 -9.57
CA PHE A 130 -17.48 -2.62 -9.92
C PHE A 130 -16.65 -3.87 -10.31
N LYS A 131 -15.98 -3.79 -11.47
CA LYS A 131 -15.18 -4.88 -12.01
C LYS A 131 -13.71 -4.60 -11.90
N THR A 132 -13.00 -5.43 -11.13
CA THR A 132 -11.54 -5.40 -10.98
C THR A 132 -10.79 -6.29 -11.97
N ALA A 133 -11.52 -7.10 -12.74
CA ALA A 133 -11.01 -7.92 -13.83
C ALA A 133 -11.72 -7.53 -15.13
N ILE A 134 -11.02 -6.78 -15.98
CA ILE A 134 -11.49 -6.33 -17.30
C ILE A 134 -10.44 -6.67 -18.36
N PRO A 135 -10.82 -6.81 -19.65
CA PRO A 135 -9.89 -7.02 -20.76
C PRO A 135 -8.83 -5.90 -20.84
N ARG A 136 -7.63 -6.24 -21.33
CA ARG A 136 -6.51 -5.28 -21.44
C ARG A 136 -6.85 -4.08 -22.31
N GLU A 137 -7.52 -4.29 -23.44
CA GLU A 137 -7.92 -3.22 -24.36
C GLU A 137 -8.93 -2.26 -23.70
N GLU A 138 -9.85 -2.79 -22.91
CA GLU A 138 -10.82 -2.00 -22.15
C GLU A 138 -10.11 -1.21 -21.04
N PHE A 139 -9.16 -1.81 -20.33
CA PHE A 139 -8.33 -1.13 -19.35
C PHE A 139 -7.59 0.06 -19.98
N PHE A 140 -6.94 -0.13 -21.13
CA PHE A 140 -6.24 0.95 -21.82
C PHE A 140 -7.18 2.06 -22.29
N ARG A 141 -8.34 1.70 -22.82
CA ARG A 141 -9.38 2.66 -23.24
C ARG A 141 -9.82 3.53 -22.06
N ILE A 142 -10.14 2.89 -20.91
CA ILE A 142 -10.59 3.60 -19.71
C ILE A 142 -9.49 4.56 -19.22
N VAL A 143 -8.22 4.15 -19.17
CA VAL A 143 -7.12 5.02 -18.77
C VAL A 143 -6.94 6.20 -19.74
N ASN A 144 -7.06 5.97 -21.06
CA ASN A 144 -6.97 7.05 -22.04
C ASN A 144 -8.11 8.06 -21.87
N GLU A 145 -9.34 7.60 -21.70
CA GLU A 145 -10.54 8.43 -21.58
C GLU A 145 -10.61 9.17 -20.23
N ASN A 146 -10.44 8.44 -19.13
CA ASN A 146 -10.69 8.97 -17.79
C ASN A 146 -9.42 9.35 -17.01
N GLY A 147 -8.24 9.00 -17.52
CA GLY A 147 -6.97 9.21 -16.82
C GLY A 147 -6.63 8.15 -15.79
N LEU A 148 -7.60 7.36 -15.33
CA LEU A 148 -7.47 6.39 -14.25
C LEU A 148 -8.27 5.12 -14.55
N ALA A 149 -7.64 3.95 -14.32
CA ALA A 149 -8.33 2.68 -14.12
C ALA A 149 -7.57 1.84 -13.09
N LEU A 150 -8.29 0.99 -12.36
CA LEU A 150 -7.72 0.13 -11.33
C LEU A 150 -8.20 -1.30 -11.52
N ILE A 151 -7.24 -2.23 -11.70
CA ILE A 151 -7.52 -3.67 -11.87
C ILE A 151 -6.74 -4.51 -10.85
N GLY A 152 -7.20 -5.73 -10.66
CA GLY A 152 -6.45 -6.78 -9.96
C GLY A 152 -5.21 -7.20 -10.75
N GLN A 153 -4.21 -7.74 -10.08
CA GLN A 153 -3.02 -8.30 -10.73
C GLN A 153 -3.39 -9.57 -11.51
N SER A 154 -2.84 -9.74 -12.71
CA SER A 154 -3.01 -10.99 -13.48
C SER A 154 -2.24 -12.15 -12.83
N GLY A 155 -2.77 -13.37 -12.96
CA GLY A 155 -2.16 -14.55 -12.34
C GLY A 155 -0.77 -14.94 -12.87
N ASN A 156 -0.37 -14.42 -14.05
CA ASN A 156 0.91 -14.70 -14.70
C ASN A 156 1.91 -13.52 -14.58
N MET A 157 1.57 -12.48 -13.83
CA MET A 157 2.51 -11.41 -13.56
C MET A 157 3.55 -11.88 -12.53
N VAL A 158 4.84 -11.84 -12.89
CA VAL A 158 5.99 -12.15 -12.04
C VAL A 158 5.88 -13.53 -11.34
N PRO A 159 5.75 -14.66 -12.06
CA PRO A 159 5.64 -15.99 -11.46
C PRO A 159 6.87 -16.37 -10.62
N ALA A 160 8.06 -15.81 -10.90
CA ALA A 160 9.24 -15.99 -10.07
C ALA A 160 9.03 -15.48 -8.65
N ASP A 161 8.43 -14.28 -8.50
CA ASP A 161 8.13 -13.73 -7.17
C ASP A 161 7.15 -14.62 -6.41
N LYS A 162 6.10 -15.09 -7.07
CA LYS A 162 5.13 -15.99 -6.45
C LYS A 162 5.77 -17.24 -5.86
N LYS A 163 6.70 -17.88 -6.62
CA LYS A 163 7.42 -19.06 -6.14
C LYS A 163 8.41 -18.73 -5.03
N LEU A 164 9.20 -17.66 -5.20
CA LEU A 164 10.18 -17.23 -4.21
C LEU A 164 9.52 -16.80 -2.90
N TYR A 165 8.43 -16.04 -2.97
CA TYR A 165 7.70 -15.58 -1.79
C TYR A 165 7.10 -16.75 -1.01
N ALA A 166 6.46 -17.71 -1.70
CA ALA A 166 5.92 -18.91 -1.07
C ALA A 166 7.00 -19.74 -0.33
N LEU A 167 8.23 -19.76 -0.88
CA LEU A 167 9.35 -20.42 -0.22
C LEU A 167 9.87 -19.60 0.97
N ARG A 168 9.98 -18.29 0.84
CA ARG A 168 10.40 -17.37 1.91
C ARG A 168 9.48 -17.42 3.12
N ASP A 169 8.18 -17.52 2.88
CA ASP A 169 7.13 -17.55 3.91
C ASP A 169 7.31 -18.72 4.90
N VAL A 170 7.88 -19.83 4.46
CA VAL A 170 8.10 -21.04 5.27
C VAL A 170 9.56 -21.31 5.64
N THR A 171 10.49 -20.42 5.25
CA THR A 171 11.93 -20.57 5.51
C THR A 171 12.56 -19.44 6.31
N ALA A 172 11.74 -18.59 6.95
CA ALA A 172 12.18 -17.46 7.78
C ALA A 172 13.14 -16.50 7.05
N THR A 173 12.84 -16.17 5.78
CA THR A 173 13.61 -15.22 4.96
C THR A 173 12.77 -14.08 4.39
N VAL A 174 11.54 -13.88 4.93
CA VAL A 174 10.62 -12.84 4.45
C VAL A 174 11.16 -11.44 4.75
N ASP A 175 11.78 -11.22 5.91
CA ASP A 175 12.26 -9.94 6.42
C ASP A 175 13.62 -9.47 5.86
N SER A 176 14.13 -10.14 4.82
CA SER A 176 15.32 -9.69 4.08
C SER A 176 15.01 -8.48 3.20
N ILE A 177 15.60 -7.30 3.52
CA ILE A 177 15.38 -6.04 2.78
C ILE A 177 15.62 -6.20 1.26
N PRO A 178 16.75 -6.77 0.77
CA PRO A 178 16.96 -6.98 -0.66
C PRO A 178 15.85 -7.80 -1.32
N LEU A 179 15.39 -8.87 -0.66
CA LEU A 179 14.35 -9.75 -1.18
C LEU A 179 12.95 -9.10 -1.13
N ILE A 180 12.68 -8.23 -0.15
CA ILE A 180 11.46 -7.42 -0.09
C ILE A 180 11.45 -6.41 -1.23
N ALA A 181 12.55 -5.67 -1.40
CA ALA A 181 12.69 -4.67 -2.46
C ALA A 181 12.51 -5.30 -3.85
N SER A 182 13.17 -6.43 -4.12
CA SER A 182 13.03 -7.17 -5.38
C SER A 182 11.60 -7.66 -5.62
N SER A 183 10.94 -8.20 -4.59
CA SER A 183 9.54 -8.67 -4.67
C SER A 183 8.58 -7.53 -5.04
N ILE A 184 8.70 -6.38 -4.40
CA ILE A 184 7.86 -5.20 -4.68
C ILE A 184 8.16 -4.65 -6.07
N MET A 185 9.43 -4.37 -6.35
CA MET A 185 9.83 -3.65 -7.56
C MET A 185 9.68 -4.49 -8.82
N SER A 186 9.84 -5.81 -8.77
CA SER A 186 9.59 -6.67 -9.94
C SER A 186 8.16 -6.54 -10.45
N LYS A 187 7.16 -6.47 -9.55
CA LYS A 187 5.76 -6.24 -9.93
C LYS A 187 5.52 -4.84 -10.47
N LYS A 188 6.22 -3.82 -9.92
CA LYS A 188 6.10 -2.43 -10.38
C LYS A 188 6.73 -2.23 -11.76
N LEU A 189 7.87 -2.85 -12.00
CA LEU A 189 8.52 -2.81 -13.32
C LEU A 189 7.70 -3.59 -14.36
N ALA A 190 7.15 -4.77 -13.99
CA ALA A 190 6.27 -5.54 -14.87
C ALA A 190 4.97 -4.80 -15.21
N ALA A 191 4.46 -3.94 -14.34
CA ALA A 191 3.29 -3.10 -14.60
C ALA A 191 3.54 -1.97 -15.61
N GLY A 192 4.79 -1.60 -15.91
CA GLY A 192 5.18 -0.78 -17.07
C GLY A 192 5.09 0.73 -16.89
N SER A 193 4.80 1.29 -15.70
CA SER A 193 4.69 2.74 -15.49
C SER A 193 6.01 3.48 -15.68
N ASP A 194 5.95 4.74 -16.13
CA ASP A 194 7.11 5.61 -16.37
C ASP A 194 7.67 6.18 -15.05
N CYS A 195 6.78 6.44 -14.09
CA CYS A 195 7.11 6.99 -12.78
C CYS A 195 6.52 6.11 -11.68
N ILE A 196 7.27 5.94 -10.58
CA ILE A 196 6.85 5.12 -9.43
C ILE A 196 7.06 5.93 -8.16
N VAL A 197 5.99 6.17 -7.40
CA VAL A 197 6.06 6.74 -6.06
C VAL A 197 5.76 5.65 -5.05
N LEU A 198 6.70 5.42 -4.13
CA LEU A 198 6.62 4.40 -3.11
C LEU A 198 6.17 5.04 -1.79
N ASP A 199 5.11 4.54 -1.21
CA ASP A 199 4.61 4.90 0.11
C ASP A 199 5.05 3.80 1.08
N VAL A 200 6.22 4.01 1.69
CA VAL A 200 6.83 3.05 2.61
C VAL A 200 6.33 3.34 4.01
N LYS A 201 5.42 2.49 4.48
CA LYS A 201 4.86 2.58 5.82
C LYS A 201 5.87 2.13 6.86
N THR A 202 5.95 2.85 7.99
CA THR A 202 6.78 2.51 9.16
C THR A 202 5.96 2.59 10.44
N GLY A 203 6.17 1.65 11.35
CA GLY A 203 5.47 1.61 12.65
C GLY A 203 4.74 0.30 12.92
N SER A 204 3.97 0.26 13.99
CA SER A 204 3.30 -0.95 14.51
C SER A 204 2.36 -1.60 13.49
N GLY A 205 1.67 -0.81 12.68
CA GLY A 205 0.74 -1.30 11.64
C GLY A 205 1.39 -1.58 10.28
N ALA A 206 2.70 -1.41 10.14
CA ALA A 206 3.44 -1.62 8.92
C ALA A 206 4.27 -2.89 8.96
N PHE A 207 4.76 -3.31 7.78
CA PHE A 207 5.74 -4.38 7.67
C PHE A 207 7.10 -3.96 8.28
N MET A 208 7.56 -2.74 7.98
CA MET A 208 8.76 -2.15 8.58
C MET A 208 8.41 -1.50 9.92
N LYS A 209 9.06 -1.97 11.01
CA LYS A 209 8.74 -1.56 12.37
C LYS A 209 9.53 -0.35 12.86
N ASN A 210 10.62 0.01 12.18
CA ASN A 210 11.46 1.15 12.54
C ASN A 210 11.85 2.00 11.33
N LEU A 211 12.18 3.26 11.60
CA LEU A 211 12.46 4.26 10.57
C LEU A 211 13.71 3.93 9.72
N GLU A 212 14.78 3.43 10.32
CA GLU A 212 16.05 3.19 9.60
C GLU A 212 15.93 2.03 8.62
N ASP A 213 15.24 0.95 8.98
CA ASP A 213 14.95 -0.16 8.07
C ASP A 213 14.02 0.28 6.95
N SER A 214 13.04 1.17 7.24
CA SER A 214 12.16 1.75 6.24
C SER A 214 12.92 2.62 5.23
N ILE A 215 13.87 3.43 5.71
CA ILE A 215 14.76 4.23 4.85
C ILE A 215 15.64 3.32 4.01
N SER A 216 16.19 2.26 4.59
CA SER A 216 17.02 1.29 3.88
C SER A 216 16.24 0.60 2.76
N LEU A 217 15.04 0.10 3.06
CA LEU A 217 14.14 -0.50 2.06
C LEU A 217 13.77 0.51 0.95
N ALA A 218 13.46 1.74 1.32
CA ALA A 218 13.11 2.78 0.37
C ALA A 218 14.26 3.13 -0.57
N ARG A 219 15.51 3.22 -0.05
CA ARG A 219 16.71 3.43 -0.86
C ARG A 219 16.93 2.32 -1.87
N GLU A 220 16.84 1.06 -1.44
CA GLU A 220 16.94 -0.10 -2.31
C GLU A 220 15.90 -0.04 -3.45
N MET A 221 14.64 0.20 -3.12
CA MET A 221 13.58 0.27 -4.12
C MET A 221 13.74 1.44 -5.09
N VAL A 222 14.18 2.62 -4.61
CA VAL A 222 14.46 3.79 -5.47
C VAL A 222 15.66 3.50 -6.38
N SER A 223 16.73 2.89 -5.85
CA SER A 223 17.91 2.47 -6.63
C SER A 223 17.51 1.50 -7.76
N ILE A 224 16.74 0.45 -7.44
CA ILE A 224 16.22 -0.49 -8.45
C ILE A 224 15.41 0.25 -9.53
N GLY A 225 14.49 1.13 -9.14
CA GLY A 225 13.67 1.87 -10.09
C GLY A 225 14.52 2.74 -11.03
N THR A 226 15.49 3.45 -10.48
CA THR A 226 16.40 4.34 -11.22
C THR A 226 17.31 3.55 -12.16
N LEU A 227 17.94 2.45 -11.70
CA LEU A 227 18.76 1.58 -12.51
C LEU A 227 17.98 0.87 -13.62
N ALA A 228 16.69 0.60 -13.39
CA ALA A 228 15.77 0.10 -14.42
C ALA A 228 15.21 1.19 -15.35
N GLY A 229 15.74 2.43 -15.29
CA GLY A 229 15.37 3.54 -16.17
C GLY A 229 14.00 4.17 -15.86
N ARG A 230 13.50 4.02 -14.61
CA ARG A 230 12.24 4.64 -14.15
C ARG A 230 12.53 5.84 -13.26
N ARG A 231 11.67 6.86 -13.32
CA ARG A 231 11.69 7.92 -12.32
C ARG A 231 11.05 7.41 -11.05
N CYS A 232 11.79 7.37 -9.95
CA CYS A 232 11.35 6.74 -8.71
C CYS A 232 11.66 7.62 -7.51
N CYS A 233 10.70 7.74 -6.59
CA CYS A 233 10.93 8.29 -5.25
C CYS A 233 10.09 7.54 -4.23
N ALA A 234 10.45 7.72 -2.96
CA ALA A 234 9.71 7.13 -1.84
C ALA A 234 9.40 8.17 -0.77
N LEU A 235 8.26 8.02 -0.11
CA LEU A 235 7.92 8.69 1.15
C LEU A 235 7.88 7.65 2.25
N ILE A 236 8.50 7.97 3.40
CA ILE A 236 8.33 7.18 4.62
C ILE A 236 7.19 7.79 5.41
N THR A 237 6.10 7.05 5.56
CA THR A 237 4.88 7.55 6.21
C THR A 237 4.57 6.80 7.49
N ASN A 238 4.02 7.50 8.48
CA ASN A 238 3.70 6.95 9.79
C ASN A 238 2.55 5.93 9.71
N MET A 239 2.72 4.79 10.36
CA MET A 239 1.73 3.72 10.54
C MET A 239 1.73 3.19 11.99
N ASP A 240 2.22 3.97 12.95
CA ASP A 240 2.00 3.73 14.38
C ASP A 240 0.58 4.13 14.82
N VAL A 241 -0.13 4.84 13.94
CA VAL A 241 -1.54 5.18 14.09
C VAL A 241 -2.27 4.79 12.80
N PRO A 242 -3.47 4.20 12.86
CA PRO A 242 -4.27 3.96 11.66
C PRO A 242 -4.49 5.24 10.86
N LEU A 243 -4.38 5.18 9.53
CA LEU A 243 -4.53 6.35 8.67
C LEU A 243 -6.00 6.68 8.43
N GLY A 244 -6.40 7.91 8.78
CA GLY A 244 -7.79 8.30 8.84
C GLY A 244 -8.50 7.68 10.06
N HIS A 245 -9.83 7.64 10.03
CA HIS A 245 -10.67 7.10 11.10
C HIS A 245 -11.30 5.75 10.75
N ALA A 246 -11.55 5.51 9.47
CA ALA A 246 -12.24 4.30 9.01
C ALA A 246 -11.27 3.15 8.74
N ILE A 247 -11.61 1.95 9.22
CA ILE A 247 -10.89 0.70 9.02
C ILE A 247 -11.89 -0.37 8.63
N GLY A 248 -11.80 -0.87 7.40
CA GLY A 248 -12.77 -1.79 6.78
C GLY A 248 -13.02 -1.38 5.33
N ASN A 249 -13.74 -2.20 4.54
CA ASN A 249 -13.76 -1.97 3.09
C ASN A 249 -14.65 -0.81 2.67
N SER A 250 -15.96 -0.87 2.91
CA SER A 250 -16.89 0.20 2.55
C SER A 250 -16.65 1.46 3.40
N LEU A 251 -16.30 1.31 4.68
CA LEU A 251 -16.01 2.44 5.57
C LEU A 251 -14.81 3.24 5.04
N GLU A 252 -13.75 2.56 4.60
CA GLU A 252 -12.59 3.23 4.00
C GLU A 252 -12.92 3.84 2.63
N MET A 253 -13.81 3.22 1.85
CA MET A 253 -14.26 3.79 0.58
C MET A 253 -15.08 5.07 0.81
N GLU A 254 -15.98 5.06 1.79
CA GLU A 254 -16.74 6.25 2.22
C GLU A 254 -15.80 7.38 2.64
N GLU A 255 -14.80 7.09 3.48
CA GLU A 255 -13.85 8.09 3.94
C GLU A 255 -12.97 8.63 2.80
N ALA A 256 -12.54 7.79 1.85
CA ALA A 256 -11.81 8.23 0.67
C ALA A 256 -12.65 9.19 -0.19
N ILE A 257 -13.94 8.91 -0.39
CA ILE A 257 -14.86 9.80 -1.11
C ILE A 257 -15.06 11.11 -0.36
N GLU A 258 -15.26 11.07 0.95
CA GLU A 258 -15.39 12.28 1.78
C GLU A 258 -14.09 13.11 1.77
N THR A 259 -12.93 12.47 1.74
CA THR A 259 -11.63 13.14 1.57
C THR A 259 -11.56 13.89 0.23
N LEU A 260 -11.98 13.26 -0.87
CA LEU A 260 -12.05 13.92 -2.18
C LEU A 260 -13.07 15.06 -2.25
N LYS A 261 -14.06 15.09 -1.34
CA LYS A 261 -15.01 16.19 -1.16
C LYS A 261 -14.50 17.28 -0.20
N GLY A 262 -13.26 17.20 0.28
CA GLY A 262 -12.67 18.15 1.23
C GLY A 262 -13.18 18.01 2.67
N ARG A 263 -13.76 16.87 3.04
CA ARG A 263 -14.29 16.58 4.39
C ARG A 263 -13.61 15.39 5.07
N GLY A 264 -12.49 14.96 4.54
CA GLY A 264 -11.73 13.85 5.09
C GLY A 264 -10.87 14.24 6.31
N PRO A 265 -10.32 13.23 7.02
CA PRO A 265 -9.34 13.44 8.08
C PRO A 265 -8.11 14.17 7.59
N GLU A 266 -7.54 15.02 8.47
CA GLU A 266 -6.36 15.84 8.13
C GLU A 266 -5.14 14.99 7.79
N ASP A 267 -4.88 13.94 8.56
CA ASP A 267 -3.75 13.03 8.35
C ASP A 267 -3.82 12.31 6.99
N LEU A 268 -4.99 11.78 6.64
CA LEU A 268 -5.23 11.13 5.35
C LEU A 268 -5.09 12.13 4.20
N THR A 269 -5.68 13.30 4.33
CA THR A 269 -5.65 14.36 3.32
C THR A 269 -4.21 14.80 3.05
N CYS A 270 -3.44 15.07 4.12
CA CYS A 270 -2.05 15.48 4.06
C CYS A 270 -1.16 14.44 3.34
N VAL A 271 -1.23 13.18 3.75
CA VAL A 271 -0.46 12.10 3.12
C VAL A 271 -0.84 11.92 1.65
N CYS A 272 -2.14 11.98 1.32
CA CYS A 272 -2.60 11.82 -0.07
C CYS A 272 -2.16 12.96 -0.98
N LEU A 273 -2.22 14.22 -0.51
CA LEU A 273 -1.75 15.38 -1.28
C LEU A 273 -0.24 15.33 -1.52
N GLU A 274 0.54 14.94 -0.52
CA GLU A 274 1.99 14.84 -0.69
C GLU A 274 2.39 13.68 -1.62
N LEU A 275 1.70 12.53 -1.56
CA LEU A 275 1.87 11.45 -2.52
C LEU A 275 1.51 11.91 -3.95
N ALA A 276 0.38 12.62 -4.11
CA ALA A 276 -0.05 13.16 -5.39
C ALA A 276 0.96 14.17 -5.95
N ALA A 277 1.45 15.10 -5.12
CA ALA A 277 2.45 16.07 -5.50
C ALA A 277 3.75 15.40 -5.98
N ASN A 278 4.22 14.35 -5.31
CA ASN A 278 5.38 13.59 -5.76
C ASN A 278 5.12 12.86 -7.09
N MET A 279 3.94 12.27 -7.30
CA MET A 279 3.57 11.67 -8.58
C MET A 279 3.56 12.70 -9.72
N LEU A 280 2.99 13.88 -9.49
CA LEU A 280 2.96 14.98 -10.44
C LEU A 280 4.36 15.52 -10.75
N HIS A 281 5.19 15.67 -9.72
CA HIS A 281 6.58 16.11 -9.88
C HIS A 281 7.40 15.09 -10.70
N MET A 282 7.31 13.80 -10.38
CA MET A 282 7.94 12.73 -11.14
C MET A 282 7.41 12.68 -12.59
N ALA A 283 6.17 13.07 -12.84
CA ALA A 283 5.58 13.18 -14.16
C ALA A 283 5.98 14.49 -14.91
N GLY A 284 6.77 15.37 -14.28
CA GLY A 284 7.27 16.62 -14.90
C GLY A 284 6.23 17.74 -14.96
N ARG A 285 5.27 17.79 -14.03
CA ARG A 285 4.19 18.81 -14.00
C ARG A 285 4.61 20.11 -13.30
N GLY A 286 5.80 20.16 -12.71
CA GLY A 286 6.35 21.32 -12.02
C GLY A 286 7.29 20.96 -10.89
N ASP A 287 7.73 21.96 -10.13
CA ASP A 287 8.41 21.73 -8.86
C ASP A 287 7.43 21.23 -7.78
N MET A 288 7.95 20.85 -6.62
CA MET A 288 7.13 20.26 -5.54
C MET A 288 6.05 21.22 -5.02
N GLU A 289 6.34 22.52 -4.91
CA GLU A 289 5.36 23.51 -4.43
C GLU A 289 4.23 23.70 -5.45
N GLN A 290 4.57 23.82 -6.72
CA GLN A 290 3.58 23.88 -7.80
C GLN A 290 2.72 22.63 -7.85
N CYS A 291 3.33 21.44 -7.69
CA CYS A 291 2.62 20.16 -7.70
C CYS A 291 1.65 20.02 -6.52
N ARG A 292 2.02 20.48 -5.30
CA ARG A 292 1.09 20.52 -4.16
C ARG A 292 -0.12 21.41 -4.45
N LYS A 293 0.10 22.61 -4.98
CA LYS A 293 -0.99 23.54 -5.37
C LYS A 293 -1.92 22.94 -6.42
N ILE A 294 -1.36 22.27 -7.44
CA ILE A 294 -2.12 21.60 -8.49
C ILE A 294 -2.96 20.45 -7.88
N ALA A 295 -2.35 19.63 -7.03
CA ALA A 295 -3.04 18.51 -6.38
C ALA A 295 -4.19 19.00 -5.48
N GLN A 296 -3.95 20.02 -4.68
CA GLN A 296 -4.97 20.62 -3.83
C GLN A 296 -6.10 21.24 -4.66
N GLY A 297 -5.79 21.98 -5.72
CA GLY A 297 -6.77 22.56 -6.63
C GLY A 297 -7.71 21.52 -7.23
N ALA A 298 -7.20 20.33 -7.60
CA ALA A 298 -8.01 19.24 -8.15
C ALA A 298 -8.98 18.62 -7.13
N MET A 299 -8.68 18.71 -5.85
CA MET A 299 -9.65 18.35 -4.79
C MET A 299 -10.69 19.44 -4.61
N GLU A 300 -10.27 20.71 -4.51
CA GLU A 300 -11.14 21.85 -4.21
C GLU A 300 -12.16 22.12 -5.33
N ASP A 301 -11.77 21.95 -6.59
CA ASP A 301 -12.66 22.16 -7.75
C ASP A 301 -13.55 20.94 -8.07
N GLY A 302 -13.37 19.82 -7.35
CA GLY A 302 -14.12 18.60 -7.49
C GLY A 302 -13.74 17.73 -8.70
N SER A 303 -12.71 18.10 -9.47
CA SER A 303 -12.27 17.33 -10.64
C SER A 303 -11.73 15.97 -10.27
N ALA A 304 -11.06 15.81 -9.11
CA ALA A 304 -10.61 14.54 -8.59
C ALA A 304 -11.78 13.60 -8.26
N LEU A 305 -12.83 14.10 -7.60
CA LEU A 305 -14.03 13.32 -7.32
C LEU A 305 -14.74 12.87 -8.60
N LYS A 306 -14.82 13.75 -9.59
CA LYS A 306 -15.39 13.43 -10.91
C LYS A 306 -14.58 12.33 -11.61
N CYS A 307 -13.25 12.36 -11.50
CA CYS A 307 -12.38 11.34 -12.04
C CYS A 307 -12.62 9.98 -11.38
N LEU A 308 -12.76 9.93 -10.05
CA LEU A 308 -13.12 8.70 -9.33
C LEU A 308 -14.47 8.16 -9.81
N LYS A 309 -15.49 9.01 -9.93
CA LYS A 309 -16.83 8.62 -10.41
C LYS A 309 -16.75 8.04 -11.82
N SER A 310 -16.06 8.72 -12.75
CA SER A 310 -15.92 8.26 -14.13
C SER A 310 -15.23 6.89 -14.21
N MET A 311 -14.18 6.65 -13.39
CA MET A 311 -13.53 5.35 -13.29
C MET A 311 -14.51 4.28 -12.81
N VAL A 312 -15.25 4.57 -11.73
CA VAL A 312 -16.24 3.63 -11.16
C VAL A 312 -17.27 3.24 -12.22
N GLU A 313 -17.87 4.19 -12.91
CA GLU A 313 -18.88 3.96 -13.95
C GLU A 313 -18.30 3.19 -15.15
N SER A 314 -17.11 3.56 -15.62
CA SER A 314 -16.45 2.90 -16.75
C SER A 314 -16.05 1.45 -16.45
N GLN A 315 -15.83 1.10 -15.17
CA GLN A 315 -15.58 -0.27 -14.73
C GLN A 315 -16.84 -1.00 -14.27
N GLY A 316 -18.03 -0.47 -14.59
CA GLY A 316 -19.33 -1.10 -14.37
C GLY A 316 -19.91 -0.92 -12.98
N GLY A 317 -19.26 -0.11 -12.12
CA GLY A 317 -19.74 0.23 -10.77
C GLY A 317 -20.82 1.30 -10.80
N ASP A 318 -21.60 1.36 -9.74
CA ASP A 318 -22.66 2.36 -9.56
C ASP A 318 -22.07 3.70 -9.08
N GLY A 319 -21.95 4.68 -9.97
CA GLY A 319 -21.43 6.02 -9.69
C GLY A 319 -22.21 6.81 -8.63
N ARG A 320 -23.47 6.43 -8.33
CA ARG A 320 -24.26 7.05 -7.27
C ARG A 320 -23.63 6.90 -5.89
N TYR A 321 -22.86 5.83 -5.65
CA TYR A 321 -22.12 5.61 -4.40
C TYR A 321 -21.00 6.63 -4.20
N VAL A 322 -20.42 7.15 -5.28
CA VAL A 322 -19.42 8.23 -5.20
C VAL A 322 -20.09 9.57 -4.91
N GLU A 323 -21.27 9.82 -5.47
CA GLU A 323 -22.04 11.04 -5.20
C GLU A 323 -22.59 11.07 -3.76
N ASN A 324 -23.16 9.94 -3.34
CA ASN A 324 -23.79 9.76 -2.03
C ASN A 324 -23.24 8.51 -1.32
N PRO A 325 -22.16 8.63 -0.52
CA PRO A 325 -21.60 7.51 0.25
C PRO A 325 -22.56 6.89 1.26
N GLY A 326 -23.61 7.60 1.65
CA GLY A 326 -24.68 7.06 2.51
C GLY A 326 -25.42 5.86 1.90
N LEU A 327 -25.23 5.57 0.61
CA LEU A 327 -25.79 4.39 -0.06
C LEU A 327 -25.02 3.10 0.26
N PHE A 328 -23.79 3.16 0.78
CA PHE A 328 -23.07 1.97 1.17
C PHE A 328 -23.86 1.18 2.21
N HIS A 329 -23.87 -0.14 2.02
CA HIS A 329 -24.54 -1.03 2.97
C HIS A 329 -23.87 -0.91 4.34
N LYS A 330 -24.69 -0.65 5.36
CA LYS A 330 -24.23 -0.60 6.75
C LYS A 330 -24.37 -1.97 7.39
N ALA A 331 -23.41 -2.33 8.23
CA ALA A 331 -23.54 -3.53 9.04
C ALA A 331 -24.78 -3.46 9.92
N PRO A 332 -25.51 -4.58 10.06
CA PRO A 332 -26.77 -4.59 10.82
C PRO A 332 -26.58 -4.34 12.32
N LEU A 333 -25.36 -4.56 12.83
CA LEU A 333 -25.04 -4.43 14.26
C LEU A 333 -23.86 -3.47 14.44
N SER A 334 -23.88 -2.74 15.55
CA SER A 334 -22.75 -1.92 15.98
C SER A 334 -22.57 -1.98 17.49
N ARG A 335 -21.33 -1.76 17.96
CA ARG A 335 -20.96 -1.68 19.38
C ARG A 335 -19.98 -0.57 19.61
N GLU A 336 -20.26 0.29 20.58
CA GLU A 336 -19.33 1.32 21.02
C GLU A 336 -18.28 0.72 21.95
N VAL A 337 -17.03 1.13 21.73
CA VAL A 337 -15.91 0.86 22.64
C VAL A 337 -15.71 2.11 23.49
N LYS A 338 -15.74 1.94 24.80
CA LYS A 338 -15.63 3.04 25.77
C LYS A 338 -14.25 3.11 26.39
N ALA A 339 -13.76 4.33 26.65
CA ALA A 339 -12.56 4.55 27.44
C ALA A 339 -12.74 4.02 28.88
N SER A 340 -11.78 3.26 29.37
CA SER A 340 -11.80 2.68 30.72
C SER A 340 -11.46 3.70 31.82
N GLU A 341 -10.81 4.79 31.46
CA GLU A 341 -10.39 5.85 32.40
C GLU A 341 -10.25 7.20 31.66
N THR A 342 -10.13 8.28 32.43
CA THR A 342 -9.87 9.62 31.88
C THR A 342 -8.37 9.82 31.67
N GLY A 343 -7.98 10.29 30.46
CA GLY A 343 -6.58 10.50 30.10
C GLY A 343 -6.41 10.90 28.64
N PHE A 344 -5.30 10.46 28.05
CA PHE A 344 -4.96 10.62 26.65
C PHE A 344 -4.69 9.25 26.03
N ILE A 345 -4.98 9.06 24.75
CA ILE A 345 -4.50 7.89 24.03
C ILE A 345 -3.00 8.08 23.74
N THR A 346 -2.16 7.33 24.45
CA THR A 346 -0.69 7.48 24.38
C THR A 346 -0.01 6.45 23.51
N HIS A 347 -0.71 5.39 23.12
CA HIS A 347 -0.21 4.38 22.17
C HIS A 347 -1.37 3.65 21.51
N MET A 348 -1.18 3.31 20.22
CA MET A 348 -2.06 2.46 19.44
C MET A 348 -1.22 1.36 18.78
N ASP A 349 -1.46 0.10 19.12
CA ASP A 349 -0.95 -1.03 18.35
C ASP A 349 -1.81 -1.14 17.06
N THR A 350 -1.36 -0.50 16.01
CA THR A 350 -2.11 -0.38 14.76
C THR A 350 -2.31 -1.74 14.08
N GLU A 351 -1.35 -2.68 14.19
CA GLU A 351 -1.53 -4.06 13.73
C GLU A 351 -2.67 -4.74 14.50
N GLY A 352 -2.68 -4.63 15.82
CA GLY A 352 -3.74 -5.18 16.66
C GLY A 352 -5.12 -4.62 16.34
N ILE A 353 -5.22 -3.34 16.02
CA ILE A 353 -6.48 -2.71 15.56
C ILE A 353 -6.90 -3.28 14.19
N GLY A 354 -5.95 -3.46 13.26
CA GLY A 354 -6.21 -4.11 11.97
C GLY A 354 -6.71 -5.54 12.14
N VAL A 355 -6.10 -6.31 13.05
CA VAL A 355 -6.56 -7.67 13.41
C VAL A 355 -7.98 -7.64 13.98
N ALA A 356 -8.30 -6.70 14.87
CA ALA A 356 -9.67 -6.54 15.38
C ALA A 356 -10.69 -6.29 14.26
N SER A 357 -10.33 -5.51 13.24
CA SER A 357 -11.18 -5.31 12.05
C SER A 357 -11.38 -6.60 11.24
N VAL A 358 -10.34 -7.42 11.08
CA VAL A 358 -10.46 -8.75 10.44
C VAL A 358 -11.38 -9.67 11.24
N MET A 359 -11.29 -9.66 12.57
CA MET A 359 -12.15 -10.46 13.46
C MET A 359 -13.63 -10.08 13.35
N LEU A 360 -13.95 -8.83 12.99
CA LEU A 360 -15.32 -8.38 12.71
C LEU A 360 -15.85 -8.86 11.35
N GLY A 361 -15.00 -9.42 10.49
CA GLY A 361 -15.35 -9.90 9.15
C GLY A 361 -14.86 -9.02 8.00
N ALA A 362 -14.15 -7.91 8.28
CA ALA A 362 -13.66 -6.99 7.23
C ALA A 362 -12.48 -7.55 6.42
N GLY A 363 -11.89 -8.66 6.81
CA GLY A 363 -10.77 -9.31 6.14
C GLY A 363 -10.92 -10.83 6.09
N ARG A 364 -9.88 -11.51 5.57
CA ARG A 364 -9.83 -12.97 5.44
C ARG A 364 -8.82 -13.57 6.42
N ASN A 365 -9.23 -14.56 7.20
CA ASN A 365 -8.33 -15.43 7.96
C ASN A 365 -7.83 -16.59 7.12
N LYS A 366 -8.64 -17.06 6.15
CA LYS A 366 -8.33 -18.11 5.18
C LYS A 366 -8.69 -17.63 3.78
N LYS A 367 -8.06 -18.21 2.77
CA LYS A 367 -8.27 -17.84 1.36
C LYS A 367 -9.74 -17.98 0.92
N GLU A 368 -10.45 -18.93 1.52
CA GLU A 368 -11.83 -19.27 1.23
C GLU A 368 -12.85 -18.37 1.94
N ASP A 369 -12.42 -17.54 2.90
CA ASP A 369 -13.32 -16.68 3.65
C ASP A 369 -13.94 -15.60 2.76
N THR A 370 -15.21 -15.33 2.99
CA THR A 370 -15.95 -14.23 2.35
C THR A 370 -15.76 -12.96 3.20
N ILE A 371 -15.44 -11.86 2.56
CA ILE A 371 -15.38 -10.55 3.23
C ILE A 371 -16.78 -10.00 3.42
N ASP A 372 -17.08 -9.53 4.62
CA ASP A 372 -18.18 -8.62 4.88
C ASP A 372 -17.71 -7.18 4.63
N TYR A 373 -18.09 -6.62 3.49
CA TYR A 373 -17.68 -5.27 3.10
C TYR A 373 -18.20 -4.17 4.05
N SER A 374 -19.26 -4.45 4.81
CA SER A 374 -19.85 -3.51 5.75
C SER A 374 -19.23 -3.55 7.15
N ALA A 375 -18.46 -4.60 7.46
CA ALA A 375 -17.77 -4.76 8.73
C ALA A 375 -16.54 -3.85 8.84
N GLY A 376 -16.19 -3.46 10.07
CA GLY A 376 -15.00 -2.67 10.33
C GLY A 376 -15.07 -1.87 11.62
N ILE A 377 -14.21 -0.88 11.71
CA ILE A 377 -14.03 -0.01 12.87
C ILE A 377 -14.04 1.45 12.41
N LEU A 378 -14.79 2.30 13.12
CA LEU A 378 -14.69 3.75 13.01
C LEU A 378 -14.08 4.29 14.29
N LEU A 379 -12.91 4.92 14.19
CA LEU A 379 -12.22 5.54 15.32
C LEU A 379 -12.84 6.92 15.61
N GLU A 380 -13.26 7.13 16.84
CA GLU A 380 -13.70 8.44 17.33
C GLU A 380 -12.53 9.21 17.97
N LYS A 381 -11.51 8.48 18.44
CA LYS A 381 -10.34 9.03 19.10
C LYS A 381 -9.07 8.34 18.59
N LYS A 382 -8.00 9.10 18.49
CA LYS A 382 -6.69 8.65 18.00
C LYS A 382 -5.56 9.02 18.98
N TYR A 383 -4.36 8.62 18.66
CA TYR A 383 -3.15 9.01 19.40
C TYR A 383 -3.09 10.51 19.64
N GLY A 384 -2.85 10.90 20.89
CA GLY A 384 -2.81 12.29 21.35
C GLY A 384 -4.16 12.86 21.81
N ASP A 385 -5.29 12.24 21.45
CA ASP A 385 -6.61 12.72 21.85
C ASP A 385 -6.87 12.51 23.34
N SER A 386 -7.51 13.50 23.96
CA SER A 386 -8.03 13.40 25.32
C SER A 386 -9.33 12.60 25.34
N VAL A 387 -9.49 11.78 26.37
CA VAL A 387 -10.69 10.97 26.61
C VAL A 387 -11.15 11.08 28.05
N ARG A 388 -12.46 10.93 28.28
CA ARG A 388 -13.06 10.78 29.61
C ARG A 388 -13.48 9.35 29.81
N GLU A 389 -13.46 8.87 31.05
CA GLU A 389 -14.01 7.55 31.40
C GLU A 389 -15.46 7.43 30.86
N GLY A 390 -15.74 6.32 30.14
CA GLY A 390 -17.03 6.06 29.50
C GLY A 390 -17.27 6.78 28.17
N GLU A 391 -16.34 7.64 27.71
CA GLU A 391 -16.42 8.28 26.37
C GLU A 391 -16.17 7.23 25.27
N THR A 392 -16.88 7.34 24.16
CA THR A 392 -16.69 6.46 23.00
C THR A 392 -15.36 6.78 22.32
N ILE A 393 -14.50 5.76 22.15
CA ILE A 393 -13.21 5.86 21.46
C ILE A 393 -13.23 5.21 20.07
N ALA A 394 -14.14 4.27 19.86
CA ALA A 394 -14.38 3.65 18.55
C ALA A 394 -15.79 3.05 18.48
N VAL A 395 -16.28 2.84 17.25
CA VAL A 395 -17.50 2.08 16.97
C VAL A 395 -17.11 0.88 16.09
N LEU A 396 -17.45 -0.33 16.53
CA LEU A 396 -17.27 -1.57 15.81
C LEU A 396 -18.53 -1.91 15.03
N TYR A 397 -18.38 -2.45 13.81
CA TYR A 397 -19.46 -2.83 12.91
C TYR A 397 -19.27 -4.27 12.46
N ALA A 398 -20.34 -5.10 12.58
CA ALA A 398 -20.32 -6.49 12.14
C ALA A 398 -21.74 -7.00 11.79
N SER A 399 -21.82 -8.09 11.04
CA SER A 399 -23.08 -8.76 10.72
C SER A 399 -23.52 -9.79 11.77
N HIS A 400 -22.62 -10.21 12.68
CA HIS A 400 -22.87 -11.25 13.66
C HIS A 400 -22.45 -10.82 15.07
N GLU A 401 -23.33 -11.05 16.07
CA GLU A 401 -23.13 -10.62 17.45
C GLU A 401 -21.90 -11.24 18.11
N GLU A 402 -21.63 -12.51 17.83
CA GLU A 402 -20.52 -13.26 18.42
C GLU A 402 -19.12 -12.73 18.06
N LEU A 403 -19.01 -11.90 17.01
CA LEU A 403 -17.73 -11.32 16.57
C LEU A 403 -17.28 -10.17 17.46
N PHE A 404 -18.21 -9.48 18.15
CA PHE A 404 -17.85 -8.29 18.91
C PHE A 404 -16.99 -8.56 20.13
N GLY A 405 -17.25 -9.61 20.89
CA GLY A 405 -16.53 -9.90 22.13
C GLY A 405 -15.02 -9.98 21.91
N PRO A 406 -14.54 -10.93 21.09
CA PRO A 406 -13.11 -11.06 20.79
C PRO A 406 -12.49 -9.84 20.11
N ALA A 407 -13.22 -9.19 19.18
CA ALA A 407 -12.73 -8.01 18.47
C ALA A 407 -12.57 -6.79 19.39
N MET A 408 -13.53 -6.59 20.32
CA MET A 408 -13.48 -5.52 21.32
C MET A 408 -12.33 -5.73 22.31
N GLU A 409 -12.13 -6.94 22.77
CA GLU A 409 -11.00 -7.29 23.63
C GLU A 409 -9.66 -7.01 22.95
N LYS A 410 -9.52 -7.44 21.68
CA LYS A 410 -8.32 -7.16 20.88
C LYS A 410 -8.11 -5.67 20.65
N PHE A 411 -9.17 -4.92 20.34
CA PHE A 411 -9.09 -3.47 20.15
C PHE A 411 -8.63 -2.74 21.43
N LEU A 412 -9.26 -3.06 22.57
CA LEU A 412 -8.90 -2.47 23.86
C LEU A 412 -7.47 -2.80 24.28
N ALA A 413 -7.00 -4.03 24.05
CA ALA A 413 -5.61 -4.41 24.28
C ALA A 413 -4.61 -3.68 23.37
N SER A 414 -5.09 -3.10 22.26
CA SER A 414 -4.28 -2.36 21.29
C SER A 414 -4.22 -0.84 21.56
N CYS A 415 -4.96 -0.34 22.56
CA CYS A 415 -4.99 1.08 22.91
C CYS A 415 -4.50 1.27 24.35
N THR A 416 -3.52 2.16 24.54
CA THR A 416 -3.01 2.50 25.87
C THR A 416 -3.45 3.91 26.24
N LEU A 417 -4.02 4.07 27.45
CA LEU A 417 -4.33 5.37 28.04
C LEU A 417 -3.23 5.81 28.98
N GLY A 418 -2.97 7.11 29.04
CA GLY A 418 -1.96 7.72 29.93
C GLY A 418 -2.43 9.07 30.45
N LYS A 419 -1.79 9.55 31.51
CA LYS A 419 -2.17 10.81 32.18
C LYS A 419 -1.60 12.06 31.49
N GLN A 420 -0.58 11.89 30.66
CA GLN A 420 0.08 12.99 29.96
C GLN A 420 -0.15 12.87 28.46
N MET A 421 -0.35 14.01 27.80
CA MET A 421 -0.40 14.06 26.35
C MET A 421 0.93 13.60 25.77
N PRO A 422 0.95 12.64 24.85
CA PRO A 422 2.18 12.19 24.23
C PRO A 422 2.73 13.25 23.26
N GLU A 423 4.02 13.17 22.96
CA GLU A 423 4.64 14.04 21.95
C GLU A 423 4.04 13.73 20.57
N PRO A 424 3.75 14.74 19.76
CA PRO A 424 3.26 14.54 18.41
C PRO A 424 4.34 13.88 17.53
N GLU A 425 3.92 13.10 16.55
CA GLU A 425 4.80 12.44 15.58
C GLU A 425 4.55 12.95 14.16
N PRO A 426 5.58 13.01 13.30
CA PRO A 426 5.39 13.37 11.90
C PRO A 426 4.53 12.36 11.17
N LEU A 427 3.65 12.83 10.28
CA LEU A 427 2.92 11.96 9.34
C LEU A 427 3.84 11.39 8.25
N ILE A 428 4.87 12.16 7.87
CA ILE A 428 5.86 11.79 6.86
C ILE A 428 7.23 12.06 7.44
N PHE A 429 8.03 11.01 7.65
CA PHE A 429 9.35 11.08 8.26
C PHE A 429 10.46 11.46 7.30
N ALA A 430 10.35 11.04 6.04
CA ALA A 430 11.38 11.30 5.05
C ALA A 430 10.87 11.17 3.62
N ARG A 431 11.57 11.85 2.70
CA ARG A 431 11.50 11.64 1.25
C ARG A 431 12.83 11.09 0.76
N ILE A 432 12.79 10.05 -0.06
CA ILE A 432 13.96 9.41 -0.66
C ILE A 432 13.86 9.56 -2.19
N SER A 433 14.93 10.03 -2.80
CA SER A 433 15.07 10.13 -4.26
C SER A 433 16.51 9.78 -4.66
N ASP A 434 16.82 9.89 -5.95
CA ASP A 434 18.20 9.81 -6.47
C ASP A 434 19.14 10.88 -5.90
N ALA A 435 18.60 12.03 -5.46
CA ALA A 435 19.35 13.08 -4.78
C ALA A 435 19.70 12.73 -3.32
N GLY A 436 19.09 11.71 -2.72
CA GLY A 436 19.36 11.27 -1.35
C GLY A 436 18.13 11.21 -0.45
N VAL A 437 18.35 11.35 0.86
CA VAL A 437 17.32 11.29 1.92
C VAL A 437 17.09 12.69 2.49
N GLU A 438 15.89 13.18 2.35
CA GLU A 438 15.40 14.42 2.95
C GLU A 438 14.53 14.03 4.17
N ARG A 439 15.08 14.15 5.39
CA ARG A 439 14.32 13.91 6.63
C ARG A 439 13.42 15.10 6.91
N ARG A 440 12.22 14.84 7.44
CA ARG A 440 11.25 15.87 7.83
C ARG A 440 11.09 15.93 9.33
N THR A 441 10.81 17.12 9.83
CA THR A 441 10.50 17.41 11.23
C THR A 441 9.03 17.76 11.39
N ILE A 442 8.53 17.73 12.63
CA ILE A 442 7.13 18.07 12.98
C ILE A 442 6.79 19.52 12.58
N GLU A 443 7.79 20.42 12.59
CA GLU A 443 7.61 21.85 12.26
C GLU A 443 7.35 22.10 10.77
N GLU A 444 7.69 21.17 9.90
CA GLU A 444 7.39 21.25 8.48
C GLU A 444 5.93 20.87 8.24
N LYS A 445 5.01 21.77 8.62
CA LYS A 445 3.61 21.63 8.23
C LYS A 445 3.54 21.54 6.71
N ILE A 446 3.02 20.42 6.22
CA ILE A 446 2.59 20.32 4.83
C ILE A 446 1.39 21.23 4.71
N PRO A 447 1.44 22.26 3.85
CA PRO A 447 0.36 23.24 3.70
C PRO A 447 -0.94 22.61 3.25
#